data_39a2b7007efdf6a90ac8dac3167f4399
#
_entry.id   39a2b7007efdf6a90ac8dac3167f4399
#
_cell.length_a   1.000
_cell.length_b   1.000
_cell.length_c   1.000
_cell.angle_alpha   90.00
_cell.angle_beta   90.00
_cell.angle_gamma   90.00
#
_symmetry.space_group_name_H-M   'P 1'
#
loop_
_entity.id
_entity.type
_entity.pdbx_description
1 polymer ?
#
loop_
_entity_poly.entity_id
_entity_poly.type
_entity_poly.pdbx_seq_one_letter_code
_entity_poly.pdbx_strand_id
1 'polypeptide(L)'
;MRYLDCHASLGMHGPTDARVPWKRASLLADMRHAGLHGALVYHWLAREYDPAYGNRVLLEETAGEERLWPCWVLLPHHTGEMPPGAAVAAQMREHGVRAARMFPRRHRYRFDEAVCGDLFAALEKAQLPLLLDVGLYGDDHQVTFDEVDRLCARHPGLPVVLLKARWESTRDVVALMQRHANTCIEFSSFQIHYGLEFMREKIGIDRLLLGTEWPFKSPGAARSFVDYCELDPDDKAKVAGGNLACLLRLDTLPDAYPEDDQGLILNTAKRGEPMDHIPVIDPHTHVLHNGLMGAGAYVAMPHGDAPHMIRRNRRLGIDRFCCSSWIGIWIDYRRGNELIHDLTQRYPDDIIGYATIDPKKSDDVAADVHRCHDVYGFPGLKPYNPRVGLSYNSPLYDLWYEKGNEIGGFVKLHQTAIGDQFLDEIADISVRYPNMNYLLAHSAWTWGVARERADFVRHRPNVFLDLTFTSVLHGVVEFFVEEGLADKVLFCTDAPMRDPIPQFGWVVYSKISEADKAKVLGGNALRVLAHAGVDVAALRRRYGLAAKLV
;
A
#
# COMPACT_ATOMS: atom_id res chain seq x y z
N MET A 1 13.84 18.74 0.37
CA MET A 1 14.03 17.59 1.30
C MET A 1 14.98 16.58 0.67
N ARG A 2 15.71 15.78 1.47
CA ARG A 2 16.49 14.62 1.01
C ARG A 2 15.73 13.35 1.37
N TYR A 3 15.48 12.49 0.39
CA TYR A 3 14.73 11.24 0.59
C TYR A 3 15.73 10.09 0.65
N LEU A 4 15.77 9.39 1.77
CA LEU A 4 16.67 8.27 2.04
C LEU A 4 15.84 7.03 2.39
N ASP A 5 16.06 5.97 1.65
CA ASP A 5 15.34 4.71 1.80
C ASP A 5 16.06 3.77 2.77
N CYS A 6 15.38 3.34 3.83
CA CYS A 6 15.94 2.38 4.80
C CYS A 6 15.72 0.91 4.41
N HIS A 7 14.99 0.62 3.33
CA HIS A 7 14.53 -0.73 3.04
C HIS A 7 14.54 -1.03 1.54
N ALA A 8 15.72 -1.32 1.00
CA ALA A 8 15.91 -1.79 -0.37
C ALA A 8 16.80 -3.04 -0.43
N SER A 9 16.82 -3.74 -1.55
CA SER A 9 17.64 -4.95 -1.75
C SER A 9 18.18 -5.07 -3.16
N LEU A 10 19.30 -5.76 -3.30
CA LEU A 10 19.94 -6.12 -4.57
C LEU A 10 20.00 -7.64 -4.74
N GLY A 11 20.27 -8.09 -5.96
CA GLY A 11 20.44 -9.50 -6.27
C GLY A 11 19.15 -10.19 -6.70
N MET A 12 19.32 -11.25 -7.46
CA MET A 12 18.23 -12.06 -8.01
C MET A 12 17.42 -12.69 -6.89
N HIS A 13 16.10 -12.57 -7.00
CA HIS A 13 15.15 -13.15 -6.05
C HIS A 13 14.74 -14.55 -6.49
N GLY A 14 14.26 -15.35 -5.54
CA GLY A 14 13.68 -16.66 -5.80
C GLY A 14 12.48 -16.62 -6.77
N PRO A 15 11.45 -17.42 -6.59
CA PRO A 15 10.31 -17.51 -7.52
C PRO A 15 9.46 -16.22 -7.50
N THR A 16 9.97 -15.18 -8.14
CA THR A 16 9.28 -13.91 -8.37
C THR A 16 9.00 -13.74 -9.86
N ASP A 17 8.15 -12.79 -10.23
CA ASP A 17 7.91 -12.46 -11.62
C ASP A 17 9.18 -11.93 -12.29
N ALA A 18 9.41 -12.31 -13.55
CA ALA A 18 10.59 -11.92 -14.32
C ALA A 18 10.71 -10.40 -14.53
N ARG A 19 9.62 -9.64 -14.31
CA ARG A 19 9.59 -8.18 -14.40
C ARG A 19 10.13 -7.48 -13.15
N VAL A 20 10.26 -8.19 -12.03
CA VAL A 20 10.81 -7.62 -10.80
C VAL A 20 12.29 -7.34 -10.99
N PRO A 21 12.74 -6.07 -10.94
CA PRO A 21 14.14 -5.73 -11.16
C PRO A 21 14.99 -6.15 -9.94
N TRP A 22 16.28 -6.37 -10.17
CA TRP A 22 17.18 -6.84 -9.11
C TRP A 22 18.60 -6.26 -9.19
N LYS A 23 18.91 -5.52 -10.27
CA LYS A 23 20.25 -4.99 -10.53
C LYS A 23 20.44 -3.62 -9.89
N ARG A 24 21.67 -3.31 -9.47
CA ARG A 24 22.06 -1.97 -9.00
C ARG A 24 21.64 -0.86 -9.98
N ALA A 25 21.87 -1.05 -11.28
CA ALA A 25 21.50 -0.04 -12.28
C ALA A 25 19.98 0.25 -12.31
N SER A 26 19.15 -0.78 -12.10
CA SER A 26 17.69 -0.62 -12.01
C SER A 26 17.30 0.14 -10.75
N LEU A 27 17.89 -0.18 -9.59
CA LEU A 27 17.66 0.55 -8.35
C LEU A 27 18.00 2.03 -8.51
N LEU A 28 19.18 2.35 -9.02
CA LEU A 28 19.62 3.74 -9.23
C LEU A 28 18.71 4.51 -10.21
N ALA A 29 18.24 3.84 -11.27
CA ALA A 29 17.29 4.42 -12.21
C ALA A 29 15.93 4.71 -11.56
N ASP A 30 15.40 3.79 -10.74
CA ASP A 30 14.16 3.96 -10.00
C ASP A 30 14.28 5.02 -8.90
N MET A 31 15.42 5.05 -8.18
CA MET A 31 15.74 6.09 -7.22
C MET A 31 15.75 7.48 -7.88
N ARG A 32 16.42 7.62 -9.02
CA ARG A 32 16.42 8.89 -9.79
C ARG A 32 15.00 9.27 -10.20
N HIS A 33 14.24 8.34 -10.77
CA HIS A 33 12.86 8.58 -11.21
C HIS A 33 11.96 9.04 -10.04
N ALA A 34 12.04 8.33 -8.91
CA ALA A 34 11.30 8.70 -7.70
C ALA A 34 11.92 9.88 -6.94
N GLY A 35 13.15 10.31 -7.25
CA GLY A 35 13.88 11.36 -6.54
C GLY A 35 14.32 10.93 -5.14
N LEU A 36 14.69 9.66 -4.97
CA LEU A 36 15.33 9.12 -3.76
C LEU A 36 16.84 9.32 -3.87
N HIS A 37 17.46 9.91 -2.85
CA HIS A 37 18.85 10.36 -2.91
C HIS A 37 19.84 9.30 -2.46
N GLY A 38 19.41 8.37 -1.59
CA GLY A 38 20.22 7.27 -1.13
C GLY A 38 19.39 6.13 -0.58
N ALA A 39 19.96 4.92 -0.49
CA ALA A 39 19.28 3.74 0.01
C ALA A 39 20.22 2.84 0.85
N LEU A 40 19.69 2.32 1.95
CA LEU A 40 20.28 1.22 2.70
C LEU A 40 19.90 -0.09 2.01
N VAL A 41 20.89 -0.87 1.59
CA VAL A 41 20.67 -2.08 0.77
C VAL A 41 21.29 -3.32 1.39
N TYR A 42 20.61 -4.47 1.25
CA TYR A 42 21.17 -5.78 1.51
C TYR A 42 21.11 -6.63 0.24
N HIS A 43 21.82 -7.76 0.20
CA HIS A 43 21.84 -8.63 -0.98
C HIS A 43 21.07 -9.94 -0.74
N TRP A 44 20.26 -10.36 -1.73
CA TRP A 44 19.43 -11.55 -1.63
C TRP A 44 20.22 -12.85 -1.50
N LEU A 45 21.44 -12.93 -2.03
CA LEU A 45 22.32 -14.07 -1.76
C LEU A 45 22.61 -14.25 -0.26
N ALA A 46 22.73 -13.15 0.47
CA ALA A 46 22.93 -13.20 1.91
C ALA A 46 21.71 -13.71 2.68
N ARG A 47 20.49 -13.50 2.15
CA ARG A 47 19.24 -14.01 2.74
C ARG A 47 18.95 -15.45 2.32
N GLU A 48 19.19 -15.82 1.06
CA GLU A 48 18.68 -17.06 0.48
C GLU A 48 19.71 -18.17 0.36
N TYR A 49 21.00 -17.83 0.40
CA TYR A 49 22.07 -18.79 0.15
C TYR A 49 23.12 -18.81 1.27
N ASP A 50 24.00 -17.82 1.32
CA ASP A 50 25.09 -17.75 2.27
C ASP A 50 25.34 -16.29 2.69
N PRO A 51 25.13 -15.93 3.96
CA PRO A 51 25.28 -14.56 4.43
C PRO A 51 26.69 -13.99 4.23
N ALA A 52 27.76 -14.75 4.48
CA ALA A 52 29.13 -14.26 4.34
C ALA A 52 29.46 -14.00 2.86
N TYR A 53 29.05 -14.90 1.97
CA TYR A 53 29.24 -14.72 0.53
C TYR A 53 28.38 -13.56 0.00
N GLY A 54 27.09 -13.50 0.34
CA GLY A 54 26.19 -12.44 -0.11
C GLY A 54 26.59 -11.06 0.40
N ASN A 55 27.12 -10.95 1.62
CA ASN A 55 27.67 -9.71 2.16
C ASN A 55 28.90 -9.23 1.39
N ARG A 56 29.78 -10.15 0.94
CA ARG A 56 30.91 -9.82 0.09
C ARG A 56 30.46 -9.30 -1.28
N VAL A 57 29.51 -9.99 -1.93
CA VAL A 57 28.93 -9.56 -3.21
C VAL A 57 28.28 -8.18 -3.07
N LEU A 58 27.60 -7.92 -1.95
CA LEU A 58 27.03 -6.60 -1.68
C LEU A 58 28.08 -5.49 -1.69
N LEU A 59 29.24 -5.73 -1.03
CA LEU A 59 30.35 -4.75 -1.02
C LEU A 59 30.91 -4.51 -2.42
N GLU A 60 31.03 -5.57 -3.23
CA GLU A 60 31.47 -5.47 -4.63
C GLU A 60 30.47 -4.65 -5.46
N GLU A 61 29.17 -4.91 -5.33
CA GLU A 61 28.12 -4.21 -6.06
C GLU A 61 27.90 -2.76 -5.61
N THR A 62 28.19 -2.42 -4.36
CA THR A 62 28.05 -1.05 -3.83
C THR A 62 29.35 -0.25 -3.91
N ALA A 63 30.46 -0.87 -4.30
CA ALA A 63 31.76 -0.19 -4.38
C ALA A 63 31.72 1.04 -5.31
N GLY A 64 32.18 2.18 -4.78
CA GLY A 64 32.23 3.45 -5.51
C GLY A 64 30.85 4.12 -5.75
N GLU A 65 29.77 3.61 -5.16
CA GLU A 65 28.44 4.21 -5.26
C GLU A 65 28.05 4.90 -3.92
N GLU A 66 28.15 6.22 -3.92
CA GLU A 66 27.90 7.03 -2.70
C GLU A 66 26.44 7.06 -2.23
N ARG A 67 25.51 6.63 -3.09
CA ARG A 67 24.07 6.60 -2.81
C ARG A 67 23.60 5.31 -2.17
N LEU A 68 24.43 4.28 -2.10
CA LEU A 68 24.07 2.96 -1.57
C LEU A 68 24.92 2.62 -0.34
N TRP A 69 24.24 2.40 0.78
CA TRP A 69 24.89 2.00 2.03
C TRP A 69 24.66 0.52 2.29
N PRO A 70 25.74 -0.28 2.48
CA PRO A 70 25.60 -1.71 2.72
C PRO A 70 24.99 -2.00 4.11
N CYS A 71 24.04 -2.95 4.11
CA CYS A 71 23.44 -3.57 5.28
C CYS A 71 23.77 -5.08 5.26
N TRP A 72 24.52 -5.57 6.22
CA TRP A 72 24.91 -6.97 6.25
C TRP A 72 23.83 -7.86 6.87
N VAL A 73 23.70 -9.06 6.31
CA VAL A 73 22.92 -10.15 6.92
C VAL A 73 23.84 -10.93 7.86
N LEU A 74 23.40 -11.10 9.11
CA LEU A 74 24.21 -11.73 10.15
C LEU A 74 23.60 -13.05 10.63
N LEU A 75 24.49 -13.99 11.01
CA LEU A 75 24.20 -15.24 11.70
C LEU A 75 24.88 -15.28 13.07
N PRO A 76 24.35 -16.06 14.03
CA PRO A 76 25.07 -16.42 15.25
C PRO A 76 26.37 -17.18 14.90
N HIS A 77 27.43 -16.93 15.66
CA HIS A 77 28.79 -17.43 15.36
C HIS A 77 29.04 -18.92 15.69
N HIS A 78 28.13 -19.58 16.40
CA HIS A 78 28.35 -20.90 17.02
C HIS A 78 28.69 -22.02 16.03
N THR A 79 28.24 -21.90 14.77
CA THR A 79 28.53 -22.88 13.71
C THR A 79 29.78 -22.54 12.91
N GLY A 80 30.45 -21.41 13.19
CA GLY A 80 31.66 -20.98 12.52
C GLY A 80 31.48 -20.34 11.15
N GLU A 81 30.23 -20.13 10.71
CA GLU A 81 29.91 -19.47 9.43
C GLU A 81 30.19 -17.96 9.47
N MET A 82 30.14 -17.39 10.66
CA MET A 82 30.49 -16.00 10.94
C MET A 82 31.42 -15.88 12.15
N PRO A 83 32.25 -14.83 12.21
CA PRO A 83 33.06 -14.57 13.41
C PRO A 83 32.16 -14.13 14.59
N PRO A 84 32.71 -14.19 15.84
CA PRO A 84 32.02 -13.64 17.02
C PRO A 84 31.61 -12.19 16.85
N GLY A 85 30.56 -11.76 17.56
CA GLY A 85 29.90 -10.47 17.38
C GLY A 85 30.84 -9.27 17.40
N ALA A 86 31.81 -9.24 18.33
CA ALA A 86 32.78 -8.14 18.39
C ALA A 86 33.65 -8.04 17.13
N ALA A 87 34.04 -9.18 16.53
CA ALA A 87 34.82 -9.20 15.30
C ALA A 87 33.96 -8.82 14.09
N VAL A 88 32.71 -9.30 14.03
CA VAL A 88 31.74 -8.89 12.99
C VAL A 88 31.52 -7.38 13.02
N ALA A 89 31.27 -6.79 14.19
CA ALA A 89 31.07 -5.35 14.33
C ALA A 89 32.31 -4.53 13.92
N ALA A 90 33.52 -5.06 14.17
CA ALA A 90 34.78 -4.44 13.72
C ALA A 90 34.89 -4.48 12.19
N GLN A 91 34.61 -5.62 11.56
CA GLN A 91 34.60 -5.78 10.10
C GLN A 91 33.54 -4.87 9.44
N MET A 92 32.34 -4.79 10.00
CA MET A 92 31.30 -3.88 9.50
C MET A 92 31.79 -2.42 9.44
N ARG A 93 32.46 -1.96 10.50
CA ARG A 93 33.04 -0.61 10.51
C ARG A 93 34.15 -0.43 9.49
N GLU A 94 35.07 -1.40 9.37
CA GLU A 94 36.17 -1.38 8.42
C GLU A 94 35.68 -1.27 6.97
N HIS A 95 34.59 -1.98 6.65
CA HIS A 95 33.97 -1.98 5.31
C HIS A 95 32.88 -0.90 5.12
N GLY A 96 32.67 0.00 6.07
CA GLY A 96 31.67 1.05 5.95
C GLY A 96 30.23 0.56 5.97
N VAL A 97 29.98 -0.64 6.51
CA VAL A 97 28.63 -1.21 6.66
C VAL A 97 27.87 -0.46 7.73
N ARG A 98 26.64 -0.03 7.41
CA ARG A 98 25.90 0.91 8.24
C ARG A 98 24.82 0.28 9.12
N ALA A 99 24.41 -0.96 8.81
CA ALA A 99 23.35 -1.63 9.54
C ALA A 99 23.45 -3.15 9.39
N ALA A 100 22.71 -3.87 10.24
CA ALA A 100 22.59 -5.32 10.19
C ALA A 100 21.12 -5.75 9.95
N ARG A 101 20.94 -6.90 9.32
CA ARG A 101 19.67 -7.65 9.26
C ARG A 101 19.87 -9.07 9.76
N MET A 102 18.81 -9.65 10.31
CA MET A 102 18.77 -11.05 10.72
C MET A 102 17.48 -11.69 10.21
N PHE A 103 17.60 -12.94 9.75
CA PHE A 103 16.46 -13.72 9.23
C PHE A 103 16.34 -15.07 9.98
N PRO A 104 16.02 -15.06 11.29
CA PRO A 104 16.10 -16.24 12.13
C PRO A 104 15.23 -17.39 11.67
N ARG A 105 14.01 -17.14 11.17
CA ARG A 105 13.14 -18.20 10.64
C ARG A 105 13.65 -18.78 9.33
N ARG A 106 14.11 -17.90 8.44
CA ARG A 106 14.71 -18.33 7.16
C ARG A 106 15.97 -19.16 7.36
N HIS A 107 16.83 -18.71 8.27
CA HIS A 107 18.10 -19.36 8.59
C HIS A 107 18.01 -20.40 9.73
N ARG A 108 16.79 -20.66 10.26
CA ARG A 108 16.46 -21.74 11.20
C ARG A 108 17.23 -21.71 12.51
N TYR A 109 17.31 -20.55 13.16
CA TYR A 109 17.83 -20.41 14.52
C TYR A 109 16.87 -19.63 15.40
N ARG A 110 17.03 -19.77 16.73
CA ARG A 110 16.22 -19.05 17.71
C ARG A 110 16.71 -17.62 17.84
N PHE A 111 15.76 -16.68 17.81
CA PHE A 111 16.03 -15.26 18.04
C PHE A 111 15.92 -14.95 19.53
N ASP A 112 16.92 -15.39 20.29
CA ASP A 112 16.97 -15.17 21.74
C ASP A 112 18.40 -14.87 22.21
N GLU A 113 18.53 -14.48 23.48
CA GLU A 113 19.80 -14.11 24.09
C GLU A 113 20.83 -15.27 24.12
N ALA A 114 20.35 -16.50 24.29
CA ALA A 114 21.23 -17.66 24.36
C ALA A 114 21.96 -17.92 23.03
N VAL A 115 21.33 -17.58 21.90
CA VAL A 115 21.85 -17.82 20.56
C VAL A 115 22.44 -16.54 19.96
N CYS A 116 21.81 -15.39 20.17
CA CYS A 116 22.16 -14.13 19.47
C CYS A 116 22.77 -13.06 20.40
N GLY A 117 22.86 -13.28 21.72
CA GLY A 117 23.25 -12.26 22.69
C GLY A 117 24.61 -11.62 22.44
N ASP A 118 25.60 -12.42 21.95
CA ASP A 118 26.92 -11.90 21.57
C ASP A 118 26.81 -10.86 20.41
N LEU A 119 25.99 -11.15 19.40
CA LEU A 119 25.73 -10.22 18.31
C LEU A 119 24.98 -8.98 18.79
N PHE A 120 23.93 -9.15 19.61
CA PHE A 120 23.15 -8.02 20.13
C PHE A 120 24.03 -7.06 20.94
N ALA A 121 24.83 -7.58 21.85
CA ALA A 121 25.76 -6.78 22.65
C ALA A 121 26.81 -6.07 21.80
N ALA A 122 27.34 -6.73 20.76
CA ALA A 122 28.30 -6.15 19.85
C ALA A 122 27.72 -5.03 18.99
N LEU A 123 26.51 -5.23 18.42
CA LEU A 123 25.80 -4.21 17.64
C LEU A 123 25.41 -3.02 18.52
N GLU A 124 24.91 -3.28 19.74
CA GLU A 124 24.58 -2.23 20.73
C GLU A 124 25.81 -1.37 21.05
N LYS A 125 26.94 -2.00 21.41
CA LYS A 125 28.20 -1.29 21.68
C LYS A 125 28.71 -0.52 20.46
N ALA A 126 28.53 -1.08 19.27
CA ALA A 126 28.90 -0.44 18.02
C ALA A 126 27.90 0.64 17.57
N GLN A 127 26.72 0.67 18.17
CA GLN A 127 25.60 1.50 17.76
C GLN A 127 25.22 1.30 16.29
N LEU A 128 25.27 0.04 15.84
CA LEU A 128 24.86 -0.37 14.50
C LEU A 128 23.38 -0.81 14.56
N PRO A 129 22.48 -0.18 13.82
CA PRO A 129 21.06 -0.53 13.87
C PRO A 129 20.80 -1.95 13.33
N LEU A 130 19.88 -2.64 14.00
CA LEU A 130 19.39 -3.96 13.62
C LEU A 130 18.00 -3.84 12.99
N LEU A 131 17.87 -4.26 11.73
CA LEU A 131 16.63 -4.22 10.95
C LEU A 131 15.95 -5.59 11.00
N LEU A 132 14.67 -5.62 11.38
CA LEU A 132 13.91 -6.86 11.63
C LEU A 132 12.56 -6.85 10.91
N ASP A 133 12.30 -7.90 10.12
CA ASP A 133 10.99 -8.11 9.50
C ASP A 133 10.02 -8.63 10.56
N VAL A 134 9.07 -7.76 11.00
CA VAL A 134 8.13 -8.05 12.09
C VAL A 134 6.73 -8.36 11.55
N GLY A 135 5.99 -9.26 12.22
CA GLY A 135 4.60 -9.51 11.84
C GLY A 135 3.93 -10.54 12.74
N LEU A 136 2.60 -10.62 12.63
CA LEU A 136 1.78 -11.60 13.35
C LEU A 136 1.58 -12.89 12.56
N TYR A 137 1.56 -12.82 11.23
CA TYR A 137 1.18 -13.92 10.35
C TYR A 137 1.95 -13.91 9.03
N GLY A 138 2.18 -15.10 8.48
CA GLY A 138 2.77 -15.32 7.16
C GLY A 138 4.27 -15.63 7.16
N ASP A 139 4.76 -16.14 6.03
CA ASP A 139 6.15 -16.60 5.88
C ASP A 139 7.18 -15.45 5.79
N ASP A 140 6.72 -14.21 5.60
CA ASP A 140 7.59 -13.06 5.41
C ASP A 140 8.11 -12.44 6.71
N HIS A 141 7.45 -12.66 7.86
CA HIS A 141 7.95 -12.13 9.12
C HIS A 141 9.02 -13.06 9.73
N GLN A 142 10.08 -12.47 10.25
CA GLN A 142 11.21 -13.19 10.80
C GLN A 142 11.21 -13.23 12.32
N VAL A 143 10.59 -12.24 12.95
CA VAL A 143 10.49 -12.12 14.41
C VAL A 143 9.09 -11.71 14.84
N THR A 144 8.69 -12.12 16.02
CA THR A 144 7.44 -11.68 16.67
C THR A 144 7.65 -10.40 17.46
N PHE A 145 6.56 -9.69 17.78
CA PHE A 145 6.61 -8.52 18.67
C PHE A 145 7.15 -8.87 20.07
N ASP A 146 6.84 -10.05 20.60
CA ASP A 146 7.38 -10.52 21.89
C ASP A 146 8.90 -10.73 21.85
N GLU A 147 9.44 -11.23 20.75
CA GLU A 147 10.89 -11.39 20.59
C GLU A 147 11.58 -10.02 20.53
N VAL A 148 10.97 -9.05 19.83
CA VAL A 148 11.49 -7.67 19.80
C VAL A 148 11.37 -6.99 21.16
N ASP A 149 10.27 -7.18 21.89
CA ASP A 149 10.08 -6.66 23.25
C ASP A 149 11.20 -7.12 24.19
N ARG A 150 11.50 -8.43 24.18
CA ARG A 150 12.59 -9.00 24.99
C ARG A 150 13.97 -8.48 24.57
N LEU A 151 14.22 -8.36 23.26
CA LEU A 151 15.46 -7.79 22.74
C LEU A 151 15.66 -6.35 23.24
N CYS A 152 14.67 -5.48 23.04
CA CYS A 152 14.76 -4.07 23.39
C CYS A 152 14.84 -3.85 24.90
N ALA A 153 14.17 -4.69 25.70
CA ALA A 153 14.26 -4.63 27.15
C ALA A 153 15.67 -4.97 27.67
N ARG A 154 16.37 -5.90 27.01
CA ARG A 154 17.71 -6.35 27.42
C ARG A 154 18.83 -5.51 26.81
N HIS A 155 18.62 -4.96 25.63
CA HIS A 155 19.56 -4.12 24.90
C HIS A 155 18.94 -2.75 24.58
N PRO A 156 18.68 -1.90 25.58
CA PRO A 156 18.00 -0.63 25.38
C PRO A 156 18.81 0.40 24.57
N GLY A 157 20.11 0.19 24.43
CA GLY A 157 20.99 1.01 23.60
C GLY A 157 21.13 0.54 22.15
N LEU A 158 20.58 -0.65 21.77
CA LEU A 158 20.60 -1.16 20.41
C LEU A 158 19.48 -0.50 19.58
N PRO A 159 19.79 0.27 18.54
CA PRO A 159 18.74 0.79 17.66
C PRO A 159 18.10 -0.36 16.86
N VAL A 160 16.77 -0.50 16.92
CA VAL A 160 16.01 -1.53 16.22
C VAL A 160 15.05 -0.89 15.24
N VAL A 161 15.05 -1.33 13.97
CA VAL A 161 14.14 -0.85 12.95
C VAL A 161 13.12 -1.95 12.63
N LEU A 162 11.84 -1.64 12.82
CA LEU A 162 10.72 -2.51 12.48
C LEU A 162 10.42 -2.38 10.99
N LEU A 163 10.69 -3.44 10.22
CA LEU A 163 10.38 -3.54 8.81
C LEU A 163 9.14 -4.39 8.59
N LYS A 164 8.41 -4.12 7.50
CA LYS A 164 7.23 -4.91 7.07
C LYS A 164 6.10 -5.01 8.08
N ALA A 165 6.11 -4.19 9.15
CA ALA A 165 4.95 -4.09 10.03
C ALA A 165 3.71 -3.74 9.20
N ARG A 166 2.61 -4.48 9.40
CA ARG A 166 1.39 -4.28 8.64
C ARG A 166 0.36 -3.50 9.45
N TRP A 167 -0.59 -2.91 8.77
CA TRP A 167 -1.67 -2.13 9.37
C TRP A 167 -2.50 -2.92 10.41
N GLU A 168 -2.60 -4.24 10.28
CA GLU A 168 -3.27 -5.10 11.27
C GLU A 168 -2.56 -5.09 12.63
N SER A 169 -1.26 -4.85 12.64
CA SER A 169 -0.43 -4.85 13.84
C SER A 169 -0.35 -3.50 14.56
N THR A 170 -1.19 -2.52 14.20
CA THR A 170 -1.12 -1.15 14.76
C THR A 170 -1.09 -1.13 16.29
N ARG A 171 -1.89 -1.98 16.97
CA ARG A 171 -1.94 -2.03 18.43
C ARG A 171 -0.64 -2.52 19.05
N ASP A 172 -0.05 -3.58 18.47
CA ASP A 172 1.23 -4.13 18.94
C ASP A 172 2.39 -3.19 18.66
N VAL A 173 2.44 -2.60 17.45
CA VAL A 173 3.45 -1.61 17.06
C VAL A 173 3.47 -0.43 18.01
N VAL A 174 2.31 0.19 18.28
CA VAL A 174 2.23 1.36 19.16
C VAL A 174 2.64 1.00 20.59
N ALA A 175 2.13 -0.11 21.14
CA ALA A 175 2.46 -0.55 22.50
C ALA A 175 3.96 -0.84 22.66
N LEU A 176 4.57 -1.54 21.68
CA LEU A 176 5.99 -1.84 21.66
C LEU A 176 6.84 -0.54 21.61
N MET A 177 6.50 0.36 20.68
CA MET A 177 7.28 1.59 20.47
C MET A 177 7.11 2.61 21.61
N GLN A 178 5.98 2.61 22.32
CA GLN A 178 5.81 3.42 23.54
C GLN A 178 6.66 2.91 24.71
N ARG A 179 6.87 1.59 24.78
CA ARG A 179 7.70 0.96 25.81
C ARG A 179 9.19 1.11 25.53
N HIS A 180 9.61 1.06 24.27
CA HIS A 180 11.02 1.00 23.86
C HIS A 180 11.41 2.17 22.98
N ALA A 181 12.15 3.13 23.55
CA ALA A 181 12.59 4.34 22.85
C ALA A 181 13.64 4.06 21.75
N ASN A 182 14.30 2.91 21.78
CA ASN A 182 15.30 2.49 20.80
C ASN A 182 14.71 1.83 19.53
N THR A 183 13.38 1.87 19.35
CA THR A 183 12.70 1.34 18.17
C THR A 183 12.36 2.43 17.18
N CYS A 184 12.57 2.15 15.88
CA CYS A 184 12.10 2.92 14.73
C CYS A 184 11.16 2.07 13.88
N ILE A 185 10.35 2.68 13.01
CA ILE A 185 9.47 1.98 12.07
C ILE A 185 9.53 2.62 10.68
N GLU A 186 9.42 1.78 9.62
CA GLU A 186 9.26 2.22 8.24
C GLU A 186 7.85 1.96 7.71
N PHE A 187 7.47 2.65 6.64
CA PHE A 187 6.09 2.73 6.17
C PHE A 187 5.81 2.01 4.83
N SER A 188 6.68 1.15 4.34
CA SER A 188 6.42 0.41 3.08
C SER A 188 5.16 -0.46 3.16
N SER A 189 4.88 -1.01 4.34
CA SER A 189 3.72 -1.86 4.63
C SER A 189 2.76 -1.28 5.69
N PHE A 190 3.24 -0.39 6.56
CA PHE A 190 2.46 0.24 7.63
C PHE A 190 1.68 1.46 7.11
N GLN A 191 0.84 1.24 6.10
CA GLN A 191 0.11 2.28 5.38
C GLN A 191 -1.25 2.59 6.01
N ILE A 192 -1.32 2.77 7.33
CA ILE A 192 -2.58 3.11 8.01
C ILE A 192 -3.04 4.53 7.65
N HIS A 193 -4.35 4.75 7.66
CA HIS A 193 -4.94 6.05 7.34
C HIS A 193 -4.44 7.13 8.31
N TYR A 194 -3.98 8.27 7.80
CA TYR A 194 -3.25 9.30 8.57
C TYR A 194 -2.06 8.74 9.37
N GLY A 195 -1.35 7.75 8.81
CA GLY A 195 -0.37 6.95 9.56
C GLY A 195 0.81 7.74 10.10
N LEU A 196 1.35 8.68 9.33
CA LEU A 196 2.47 9.50 9.78
C LEU A 196 2.04 10.48 10.88
N GLU A 197 0.89 11.11 10.73
CA GLU A 197 0.30 12.01 11.71
C GLU A 197 -0.03 11.27 13.01
N PHE A 198 -0.66 10.11 12.91
CA PHE A 198 -1.00 9.25 14.03
C PHE A 198 0.24 8.77 14.79
N MET A 199 1.26 8.28 14.10
CA MET A 199 2.48 7.80 14.74
C MET A 199 3.29 8.95 15.33
N ARG A 200 3.33 10.14 14.70
CA ARG A 200 3.91 11.34 15.29
C ARG A 200 3.27 11.67 16.65
N GLU A 201 1.93 11.62 16.71
CA GLU A 201 1.19 11.86 17.97
C GLU A 201 1.52 10.81 19.05
N LYS A 202 1.58 9.52 18.68
CA LYS A 202 1.71 8.42 19.64
C LYS A 202 3.13 8.16 20.13
N ILE A 203 4.13 8.37 19.28
CA ILE A 203 5.53 8.00 19.57
C ILE A 203 6.57 9.07 19.23
N GLY A 204 6.17 10.17 18.62
CA GLY A 204 7.07 11.23 18.15
C GLY A 204 7.60 10.97 16.73
N ILE A 205 8.16 12.04 16.13
CA ILE A 205 8.55 12.05 14.71
C ILE A 205 9.93 11.42 14.46
N ASP A 206 10.85 11.46 15.41
CA ASP A 206 12.27 11.14 15.23
C ASP A 206 12.54 9.63 15.01
N ARG A 207 11.51 8.80 15.12
CA ARG A 207 11.58 7.34 14.98
C ARG A 207 10.82 6.80 13.74
N LEU A 208 10.37 7.70 12.86
CA LEU A 208 9.64 7.36 11.63
C LEU A 208 10.60 7.44 10.44
N LEU A 209 10.67 6.38 9.65
CA LEU A 209 11.62 6.23 8.55
C LEU A 209 10.89 6.00 7.22
N LEU A 210 11.41 6.58 6.15
CA LEU A 210 11.00 6.21 4.80
C LEU A 210 11.61 4.86 4.41
N GLY A 211 10.80 3.92 3.97
CA GLY A 211 11.20 2.63 3.42
C GLY A 211 10.38 2.28 2.19
N THR A 212 10.99 1.77 1.13
CA THR A 212 10.30 1.44 -0.11
C THR A 212 9.99 -0.04 -0.27
N GLU A 213 10.78 -0.91 0.34
CA GLU A 213 10.81 -2.35 0.05
C GLU A 213 11.09 -2.64 -1.45
N TRP A 214 11.92 -1.78 -2.09
CA TRP A 214 12.36 -2.04 -3.44
C TRP A 214 13.11 -3.38 -3.52
N PRO A 215 12.88 -4.22 -4.54
CA PRO A 215 12.17 -3.96 -5.80
C PRO A 215 10.70 -4.41 -5.82
N PHE A 216 10.13 -4.84 -4.72
CA PHE A 216 8.78 -5.43 -4.70
C PHE A 216 7.68 -4.38 -4.77
N LYS A 217 7.89 -3.22 -4.15
CA LYS A 217 6.91 -2.14 -4.09
C LYS A 217 7.37 -0.89 -4.84
N SER A 218 6.41 -0.10 -5.29
CA SER A 218 6.67 1.17 -5.96
C SER A 218 7.34 2.17 -5.03
N PRO A 219 8.53 2.69 -5.36
CA PRO A 219 9.17 3.75 -4.58
C PRO A 219 8.31 5.02 -4.49
N GLY A 220 7.51 5.29 -5.53
CA GLY A 220 6.60 6.42 -5.56
C GLY A 220 5.50 6.35 -4.50
N ALA A 221 5.04 5.17 -4.14
CA ALA A 221 4.08 4.98 -3.05
C ALA A 221 4.64 5.47 -1.71
N ALA A 222 5.86 5.06 -1.36
CA ALA A 222 6.53 5.48 -0.12
C ALA A 222 6.84 6.97 -0.12
N ARG A 223 7.36 7.50 -1.24
CA ARG A 223 7.66 8.93 -1.35
C ARG A 223 6.41 9.79 -1.21
N SER A 224 5.35 9.49 -1.96
CA SER A 224 4.10 10.25 -1.88
C SER A 224 3.53 10.26 -0.47
N PHE A 225 3.69 9.16 0.29
CA PHE A 225 3.21 9.09 1.66
C PHE A 225 3.79 10.18 2.55
N VAL A 226 5.05 10.58 2.32
CA VAL A 226 5.69 11.73 2.98
C VAL A 226 5.25 13.06 2.36
N ASP A 227 5.21 13.17 1.02
CA ASP A 227 4.93 14.42 0.35
C ASP A 227 3.52 14.96 0.66
N TYR A 228 2.52 14.06 0.69
CA TYR A 228 1.12 14.41 0.85
C TYR A 228 0.59 14.33 2.30
N CYS A 229 1.34 13.81 3.27
CA CYS A 229 0.92 13.82 4.67
C CYS A 229 0.72 15.26 5.19
N GLU A 230 -0.02 15.41 6.30
CA GLU A 230 -0.34 16.71 6.89
C GLU A 230 0.63 17.10 8.01
N LEU A 231 1.88 16.66 7.92
CA LEU A 231 2.97 17.11 8.79
C LEU A 231 3.53 18.45 8.31
N ASP A 232 4.16 19.19 9.23
CA ASP A 232 4.91 20.39 8.85
C ASP A 232 6.18 20.05 8.05
N PRO A 233 6.80 21.02 7.36
CA PRO A 233 7.97 20.78 6.51
C PRO A 233 9.18 20.17 7.25
N ASP A 234 9.41 20.54 8.51
CA ASP A 234 10.54 20.04 9.30
C ASP A 234 10.32 18.59 9.69
N ASP A 235 9.12 18.23 10.13
CA ASP A 235 8.73 16.86 10.42
C ASP A 235 8.79 15.98 9.16
N LYS A 236 8.32 16.48 8.01
CA LYS A 236 8.48 15.78 6.72
C LYS A 236 9.94 15.55 6.36
N ALA A 237 10.81 16.53 6.55
CA ALA A 237 12.23 16.40 6.26
C ALA A 237 12.91 15.33 7.14
N LYS A 238 12.49 15.21 8.39
CA LYS A 238 12.94 14.15 9.31
C LYS A 238 12.55 12.76 8.77
N VAL A 239 11.26 12.55 8.46
CA VAL A 239 10.77 11.26 7.93
C VAL A 239 11.37 10.94 6.58
N ALA A 240 11.47 11.94 5.68
CA ALA A 240 12.03 11.75 4.34
C ALA A 240 13.45 11.17 4.37
N GLY A 241 14.29 11.59 5.33
CA GLY A 241 15.65 11.08 5.37
C GLY A 241 16.48 11.54 6.57
N GLY A 242 16.08 12.62 7.26
CA GLY A 242 16.83 13.15 8.40
C GLY A 242 17.01 12.12 9.51
N ASN A 243 15.96 11.37 9.84
CA ASN A 243 16.00 10.32 10.85
C ASN A 243 16.92 9.16 10.45
N LEU A 244 16.85 8.73 9.18
CA LEU A 244 17.73 7.66 8.68
C LEU A 244 19.19 8.14 8.64
N ALA A 245 19.46 9.37 8.22
CA ALA A 245 20.81 9.93 8.22
C ALA A 245 21.40 9.95 9.64
N CYS A 246 20.63 10.37 10.63
CA CYS A 246 21.01 10.34 12.04
C CYS A 246 21.27 8.91 12.52
N LEU A 247 20.35 7.98 12.25
CA LEU A 247 20.45 6.58 12.64
C LEU A 247 21.70 5.90 12.08
N LEU A 248 22.00 6.13 10.80
CA LEU A 248 23.18 5.58 10.11
C LEU A 248 24.47 6.38 10.31
N ARG A 249 24.39 7.51 11.03
CA ARG A 249 25.53 8.42 11.27
C ARG A 249 26.22 8.83 9.97
N LEU A 250 25.42 9.36 9.04
CA LEU A 250 25.94 9.84 7.76
C LEU A 250 26.49 11.26 7.93
N ASP A 251 27.76 11.46 7.67
CA ASP A 251 28.42 12.77 7.77
C ASP A 251 28.03 13.67 6.59
N THR A 252 27.78 13.06 5.43
CA THR A 252 27.38 13.73 4.19
C THR A 252 26.22 12.99 3.54
N LEU A 253 25.35 13.74 2.86
CA LEU A 253 24.25 13.20 2.10
C LEU A 253 24.53 13.36 0.59
N PRO A 254 24.12 12.39 -0.24
CA PRO A 254 24.27 12.50 -1.68
C PRO A 254 23.55 13.74 -2.23
N ASP A 255 24.09 14.32 -3.28
CA ASP A 255 23.49 15.47 -3.94
C ASP A 255 22.13 15.15 -4.55
N ALA A 256 21.27 16.18 -4.64
CA ALA A 256 20.01 16.06 -5.35
C ALA A 256 20.26 15.70 -6.82
N TYR A 257 19.37 14.91 -7.39
CA TYR A 257 19.36 14.77 -8.85
C TYR A 257 19.02 16.12 -9.50
N PRO A 258 19.58 16.40 -10.69
CA PRO A 258 19.10 17.50 -11.50
C PRO A 258 17.58 17.39 -11.71
N GLU A 259 16.91 18.54 -11.76
CA GLU A 259 15.49 18.58 -12.11
C GLU A 259 15.34 18.17 -13.58
N ASP A 260 14.61 17.09 -13.81
CA ASP A 260 14.22 16.62 -15.13
C ASP A 260 12.72 16.84 -15.29
N ASP A 261 12.27 17.30 -16.46
CA ASP A 261 10.84 17.31 -16.79
C ASP A 261 10.37 15.87 -17.05
N GLN A 262 9.56 15.36 -16.15
CA GLN A 262 9.03 13.99 -16.18
C GLN A 262 7.51 13.95 -16.45
N GLY A 263 6.96 15.04 -16.98
CA GLY A 263 5.54 15.22 -17.24
C GLY A 263 4.79 15.91 -16.09
N LEU A 264 3.64 16.49 -16.45
CA LEU A 264 2.89 17.36 -15.54
C LEU A 264 2.37 16.62 -14.31
N ILE A 265 1.83 15.40 -14.49
CA ILE A 265 1.29 14.58 -13.38
C ILE A 265 2.38 14.25 -12.38
N LEU A 266 3.52 13.73 -12.84
CA LEU A 266 4.60 13.35 -11.94
C LEU A 266 5.26 14.56 -11.28
N ASN A 267 5.46 15.65 -12.02
CA ASN A 267 6.03 16.88 -11.45
C ASN A 267 5.12 17.50 -10.38
N THR A 268 3.79 17.52 -10.59
CA THR A 268 2.80 17.95 -9.60
C THR A 268 2.88 17.08 -8.35
N ALA A 269 2.94 15.75 -8.53
CA ALA A 269 3.05 14.81 -7.41
C ALA A 269 4.35 15.01 -6.61
N LYS A 270 5.49 15.24 -7.26
CA LYS A 270 6.77 15.49 -6.57
C LYS A 270 6.79 16.78 -5.74
N ARG A 271 5.93 17.75 -6.08
CA ARG A 271 5.75 18.96 -5.27
C ARG A 271 4.75 18.80 -4.13
N GLY A 272 4.05 17.64 -4.04
CA GLY A 272 2.99 17.40 -3.07
C GLY A 272 1.77 18.30 -3.29
N GLU A 273 1.52 18.70 -4.52
CA GLU A 273 0.39 19.54 -4.93
C GLU A 273 -0.82 18.70 -5.34
N PRO A 274 -2.06 19.17 -5.09
CA PRO A 274 -3.26 18.47 -5.55
C PRO A 274 -3.26 18.31 -7.07
N MET A 275 -3.78 17.17 -7.55
CA MET A 275 -3.95 16.89 -8.97
C MET A 275 -5.21 17.59 -9.50
N ASP A 276 -5.09 18.88 -9.88
CA ASP A 276 -6.23 19.74 -10.22
C ASP A 276 -6.43 19.95 -11.73
N HIS A 277 -5.59 19.31 -12.56
CA HIS A 277 -5.60 19.45 -14.03
C HIS A 277 -6.15 18.22 -14.77
N ILE A 278 -6.44 17.15 -14.07
CA ILE A 278 -7.12 15.94 -14.56
C ILE A 278 -8.14 15.46 -13.52
N PRO A 279 -9.22 14.75 -13.91
CA PRO A 279 -10.11 14.15 -12.93
C PRO A 279 -9.40 13.02 -12.19
N VAL A 280 -9.54 12.99 -10.86
CA VAL A 280 -9.13 11.87 -10.02
C VAL A 280 -10.36 11.35 -9.29
N ILE A 281 -10.69 10.09 -9.50
CA ILE A 281 -11.89 9.46 -8.92
C ILE A 281 -11.50 8.13 -8.28
N ASP A 282 -11.96 7.93 -7.06
CA ASP A 282 -11.72 6.71 -6.30
C ASP A 282 -12.99 5.87 -6.17
N PRO A 283 -13.17 4.82 -6.99
CA PRO A 283 -14.37 3.97 -6.91
C PRO A 283 -14.28 2.85 -5.85
N HIS A 284 -13.34 2.92 -4.88
CA HIS A 284 -13.27 1.92 -3.82
C HIS A 284 -12.84 2.53 -2.48
N THR A 285 -13.82 2.95 -1.70
CA THR A 285 -13.58 3.42 -0.34
C THR A 285 -14.62 2.87 0.64
N HIS A 286 -14.32 3.08 1.91
CA HIS A 286 -15.19 2.79 3.04
C HIS A 286 -15.28 4.02 3.94
N VAL A 287 -16.24 4.01 4.87
CA VAL A 287 -16.36 5.06 5.87
C VAL A 287 -16.75 4.48 7.22
N LEU A 288 -16.27 5.12 8.26
CA LEU A 288 -16.64 4.84 9.64
C LEU A 288 -17.67 5.87 10.12
N HIS A 289 -18.45 5.49 11.13
CA HIS A 289 -19.44 6.39 11.73
C HIS A 289 -18.80 7.47 12.62
N ASN A 290 -17.57 7.28 13.06
CA ASN A 290 -16.80 8.25 13.85
C ASN A 290 -15.36 8.35 13.35
N GLY A 291 -14.71 9.47 13.62
CA GLY A 291 -13.43 9.84 13.03
C GLY A 291 -12.21 9.64 13.89
N LEU A 292 -12.34 9.32 15.17
CA LEU A 292 -11.16 9.26 16.03
C LEU A 292 -10.43 7.94 15.88
N MET A 293 -11.05 6.86 16.28
CA MET A 293 -10.49 5.51 16.20
C MET A 293 -11.63 4.54 15.91
N GLY A 294 -11.96 4.40 14.65
CA GLY A 294 -13.04 3.53 14.23
C GLY A 294 -12.63 2.08 14.02
N ALA A 295 -13.62 1.23 13.78
CA ALA A 295 -13.50 -0.20 13.48
C ALA A 295 -12.68 -0.99 14.51
N GLY A 296 -12.79 -0.61 15.78
CA GLY A 296 -11.97 -1.09 16.87
C GLY A 296 -11.93 -2.59 17.08
N ALA A 297 -12.90 -3.36 16.57
CA ALA A 297 -12.89 -4.82 16.69
C ALA A 297 -11.83 -5.49 15.82
N TYR A 298 -11.62 -5.00 14.58
CA TYR A 298 -10.72 -5.63 13.62
C TYR A 298 -9.37 -4.93 13.54
N VAL A 299 -9.38 -3.66 13.13
CA VAL A 299 -8.17 -2.84 13.00
C VAL A 299 -8.42 -1.43 13.50
N ALA A 300 -7.36 -0.71 13.82
CA ALA A 300 -7.42 0.71 14.10
C ALA A 300 -7.40 1.49 12.77
N MET A 301 -8.41 2.34 12.56
CA MET A 301 -8.50 3.23 11.39
C MET A 301 -8.64 4.68 11.87
N PRO A 302 -7.53 5.38 12.11
CA PRO A 302 -7.58 6.78 12.55
C PRO A 302 -8.30 7.64 11.52
N HIS A 303 -9.16 8.55 11.99
CA HIS A 303 -9.81 9.55 11.14
C HIS A 303 -10.57 8.99 9.92
N GLY A 304 -11.21 7.82 10.07
CA GLY A 304 -11.93 7.14 8.98
C GLY A 304 -13.35 7.65 8.71
N ASP A 305 -13.77 8.79 9.24
CA ASP A 305 -15.08 9.41 8.96
C ASP A 305 -15.06 10.27 7.69
N ALA A 306 -16.23 10.60 7.18
CA ALA A 306 -16.36 11.32 5.92
C ALA A 306 -15.63 12.68 5.88
N PRO A 307 -15.71 13.56 6.90
CA PRO A 307 -14.99 14.84 6.87
C PRO A 307 -13.47 14.70 6.71
N HIS A 308 -12.85 13.75 7.42
CA HIS A 308 -11.42 13.52 7.33
C HIS A 308 -11.03 12.87 5.99
N MET A 309 -11.83 11.92 5.51
CA MET A 309 -11.60 11.32 4.19
C MET A 309 -11.71 12.35 3.08
N ILE A 310 -12.73 13.23 3.09
CA ILE A 310 -12.87 14.32 2.12
C ILE A 310 -11.65 15.24 2.18
N ARG A 311 -11.19 15.62 3.36
CA ARG A 311 -9.99 16.45 3.53
C ARG A 311 -8.75 15.78 2.94
N ARG A 312 -8.52 14.51 3.26
CA ARG A 312 -7.40 13.73 2.74
C ARG A 312 -7.46 13.58 1.23
N ASN A 313 -8.64 13.30 0.68
CA ASN A 313 -8.85 13.16 -0.76
C ASN A 313 -8.60 14.47 -1.51
N ARG A 314 -9.09 15.60 -1.01
CA ARG A 314 -8.85 16.92 -1.61
C ARG A 314 -7.38 17.30 -1.65
N ARG A 315 -6.57 16.83 -0.68
CA ARG A 315 -5.13 17.04 -0.70
C ARG A 315 -4.44 16.31 -1.86
N LEU A 316 -4.99 15.20 -2.32
CA LEU A 316 -4.52 14.46 -3.50
C LEU A 316 -5.12 15.00 -4.82
N GLY A 317 -6.16 15.81 -4.74
CA GLY A 317 -6.96 16.22 -5.89
C GLY A 317 -8.02 15.20 -6.29
N ILE A 318 -8.41 14.27 -5.39
CA ILE A 318 -9.52 13.35 -5.64
C ILE A 318 -10.83 14.13 -5.58
N ASP A 319 -11.53 14.18 -6.73
CA ASP A 319 -12.76 14.92 -6.91
C ASP A 319 -13.96 14.26 -6.25
N ARG A 320 -14.11 12.95 -6.48
CA ARG A 320 -15.23 12.14 -5.95
C ARG A 320 -14.75 10.73 -5.59
N PHE A 321 -15.46 10.10 -4.67
CA PHE A 321 -15.19 8.71 -4.30
C PHE A 321 -16.48 7.92 -4.08
N CYS A 322 -16.45 6.63 -4.47
CA CYS A 322 -17.56 5.71 -4.23
C CYS A 322 -17.34 5.00 -2.90
N CYS A 323 -18.35 5.07 -2.03
CA CYS A 323 -18.20 4.67 -0.65
C CYS A 323 -19.26 3.66 -0.20
N SER A 324 -18.81 2.64 0.54
CA SER A 324 -19.67 1.79 1.39
C SER A 324 -19.25 1.94 2.84
N SER A 325 -20.19 1.77 3.78
CA SER A 325 -19.81 1.89 5.19
C SER A 325 -19.15 0.61 5.70
N TRP A 326 -18.21 0.77 6.64
CA TRP A 326 -17.59 -0.37 7.33
C TRP A 326 -18.61 -1.21 8.10
N ILE A 327 -19.61 -0.56 8.75
CA ILE A 327 -20.71 -1.25 9.41
C ILE A 327 -21.45 -2.15 8.41
N GLY A 328 -21.75 -1.63 7.23
CA GLY A 328 -22.50 -2.35 6.20
C GLY A 328 -21.81 -3.59 5.70
N ILE A 329 -20.54 -3.50 5.34
CA ILE A 329 -19.79 -4.65 4.83
C ILE A 329 -19.42 -5.66 5.91
N TRP A 330 -19.39 -5.25 7.19
CA TRP A 330 -18.88 -6.07 8.29
C TRP A 330 -19.96 -6.78 9.08
N ILE A 331 -21.08 -6.12 9.38
CA ILE A 331 -22.07 -6.66 10.32
C ILE A 331 -23.55 -6.34 10.01
N ASP A 332 -23.88 -5.09 9.62
CA ASP A 332 -25.27 -4.62 9.47
C ASP A 332 -25.41 -3.76 8.21
N TYR A 333 -25.85 -4.41 7.12
CA TYR A 333 -25.97 -3.75 5.82
C TYR A 333 -27.04 -2.63 5.82
N ARG A 334 -28.12 -2.76 6.61
CA ARG A 334 -29.20 -1.75 6.68
C ARG A 334 -28.70 -0.45 7.31
N ARG A 335 -28.13 -0.53 8.52
CA ARG A 335 -27.50 0.63 9.18
C ARG A 335 -26.36 1.20 8.35
N GLY A 336 -25.64 0.34 7.67
CA GLY A 336 -24.58 0.75 6.77
C GLY A 336 -25.09 1.57 5.60
N ASN A 337 -26.18 1.16 4.96
CA ASN A 337 -26.79 1.87 3.84
C ASN A 337 -27.46 3.18 4.29
N GLU A 338 -28.08 3.21 5.47
CA GLU A 338 -28.61 4.44 6.08
C GLU A 338 -27.50 5.48 6.30
N LEU A 339 -26.36 5.07 6.88
CA LEU A 339 -25.21 5.94 7.07
C LEU A 339 -24.70 6.50 5.72
N ILE A 340 -24.60 5.67 4.69
CA ILE A 340 -24.15 6.12 3.37
C ILE A 340 -25.16 7.08 2.75
N HIS A 341 -26.48 6.80 2.90
CA HIS A 341 -27.51 7.73 2.43
C HIS A 341 -27.37 9.10 3.09
N ASP A 342 -27.27 9.17 4.40
CA ASP A 342 -27.08 10.43 5.13
C ASP A 342 -25.85 11.19 4.66
N LEU A 343 -24.76 10.47 4.38
CA LEU A 343 -23.51 11.07 3.90
C LEU A 343 -23.61 11.57 2.46
N THR A 344 -24.30 10.85 1.56
CA THR A 344 -24.52 11.33 0.18
C THR A 344 -25.41 12.58 0.15
N GLN A 345 -26.36 12.73 1.08
CA GLN A 345 -27.16 13.95 1.21
C GLN A 345 -26.35 15.13 1.77
N ARG A 346 -25.41 14.84 2.67
CA ARG A 346 -24.57 15.86 3.30
C ARG A 346 -23.39 16.31 2.44
N TYR A 347 -22.85 15.39 1.63
CA TYR A 347 -21.67 15.60 0.78
C TYR A 347 -21.92 15.11 -0.65
N PRO A 348 -22.92 15.68 -1.36
CA PRO A 348 -23.34 15.18 -2.68
C PRO A 348 -22.27 15.36 -3.78
N ASP A 349 -21.36 16.31 -3.61
CA ASP A 349 -20.28 16.57 -4.56
C ASP A 349 -19.07 15.67 -4.35
N ASP A 350 -18.93 15.05 -3.17
CA ASP A 350 -17.76 14.23 -2.82
C ASP A 350 -18.10 12.73 -2.86
N ILE A 351 -19.27 12.30 -2.35
CA ILE A 351 -19.60 10.90 -2.05
C ILE A 351 -20.63 10.32 -3.01
N ILE A 352 -20.34 9.14 -3.54
CA ILE A 352 -21.26 8.30 -4.31
C ILE A 352 -21.49 7.01 -3.52
N GLY A 353 -22.76 6.63 -3.30
CA GLY A 353 -23.11 5.50 -2.45
C GLY A 353 -23.00 4.14 -3.15
N TYR A 354 -22.54 3.14 -2.41
CA TYR A 354 -22.74 1.73 -2.70
C TYR A 354 -23.86 1.18 -1.82
N ALA A 355 -24.79 0.43 -2.39
CA ALA A 355 -25.68 -0.45 -1.64
C ALA A 355 -24.89 -1.67 -1.16
N THR A 356 -24.66 -1.78 0.13
CA THR A 356 -24.16 -3.03 0.73
C THR A 356 -25.33 -3.99 0.85
N ILE A 357 -25.13 -5.23 0.45
CA ILE A 357 -26.21 -6.22 0.34
C ILE A 357 -25.86 -7.54 1.06
N ASP A 358 -26.82 -8.05 1.82
CA ASP A 358 -26.80 -9.39 2.41
C ASP A 358 -28.20 -10.03 2.25
N PRO A 359 -28.48 -10.68 1.12
CA PRO A 359 -29.82 -11.19 0.83
C PRO A 359 -30.25 -12.33 1.76
N LYS A 360 -29.32 -12.97 2.49
CA LYS A 360 -29.66 -14.00 3.48
C LYS A 360 -30.31 -13.41 4.75
N LYS A 361 -30.10 -12.13 4.99
CA LYS A 361 -30.62 -11.41 6.17
C LYS A 361 -31.74 -10.43 5.81
N SER A 362 -32.15 -10.38 4.56
CA SER A 362 -33.25 -9.55 4.10
C SER A 362 -34.58 -10.25 4.35
N ASP A 363 -35.53 -9.54 4.96
CA ASP A 363 -36.90 -10.00 5.11
C ASP A 363 -37.73 -9.77 3.83
N ASP A 364 -37.31 -8.77 3.03
CA ASP A 364 -37.90 -8.41 1.74
C ASP A 364 -36.83 -7.79 0.84
N VAL A 365 -36.26 -8.61 -0.04
CA VAL A 365 -35.20 -8.19 -0.96
C VAL A 365 -35.67 -7.13 -1.94
N ALA A 366 -36.92 -7.20 -2.42
CA ALA A 366 -37.44 -6.21 -3.36
C ALA A 366 -37.58 -4.83 -2.69
N ALA A 367 -38.02 -4.78 -1.43
CA ALA A 367 -38.09 -3.54 -0.67
C ALA A 367 -36.71 -2.95 -0.39
N ASP A 368 -35.68 -3.79 -0.12
CA ASP A 368 -34.30 -3.34 0.08
C ASP A 368 -33.69 -2.80 -1.23
N VAL A 369 -33.93 -3.46 -2.38
CA VAL A 369 -33.53 -3.00 -3.72
C VAL A 369 -34.14 -1.64 -4.02
N HIS A 370 -35.49 -1.51 -3.87
CA HIS A 370 -36.20 -0.25 -4.06
C HIS A 370 -35.63 0.86 -3.16
N ARG A 371 -35.42 0.57 -1.88
CA ARG A 371 -34.87 1.56 -0.93
C ARG A 371 -33.51 2.06 -1.35
N CYS A 372 -32.58 1.16 -1.72
CA CYS A 372 -31.21 1.53 -2.04
C CYS A 372 -31.09 2.26 -3.39
N HIS A 373 -31.79 1.80 -4.41
CA HIS A 373 -31.64 2.37 -5.76
C HIS A 373 -32.62 3.50 -6.05
N ASP A 374 -33.92 3.33 -5.72
CA ASP A 374 -34.95 4.31 -6.10
C ASP A 374 -35.13 5.42 -5.06
N VAL A 375 -34.91 5.11 -3.76
CA VAL A 375 -35.04 6.11 -2.68
C VAL A 375 -33.70 6.74 -2.34
N TYR A 376 -32.64 5.94 -2.14
CA TYR A 376 -31.33 6.47 -1.78
C TYR A 376 -30.49 6.89 -3.01
N GLY A 377 -30.85 6.43 -4.21
CA GLY A 377 -30.17 6.78 -5.45
C GLY A 377 -28.79 6.19 -5.61
N PHE A 378 -28.50 5.05 -4.98
CA PHE A 378 -27.18 4.40 -5.11
C PHE A 378 -27.01 3.76 -6.48
N PRO A 379 -25.96 4.15 -7.25
CA PRO A 379 -25.68 3.53 -8.54
C PRO A 379 -24.84 2.25 -8.44
N GLY A 380 -24.20 2.02 -7.29
CA GLY A 380 -23.26 0.93 -7.07
C GLY A 380 -23.78 -0.15 -6.12
N LEU A 381 -23.30 -1.37 -6.32
CA LEU A 381 -23.59 -2.55 -5.49
C LEU A 381 -22.31 -3.05 -4.81
N LYS A 382 -22.40 -3.47 -3.54
CA LYS A 382 -21.30 -4.05 -2.76
C LYS A 382 -21.76 -5.33 -2.05
N PRO A 383 -21.92 -6.46 -2.77
CA PRO A 383 -21.99 -7.77 -2.14
C PRO A 383 -20.62 -8.12 -1.55
N TYR A 384 -20.54 -8.26 -0.22
CA TYR A 384 -19.26 -8.54 0.44
C TYR A 384 -19.16 -10.01 0.83
N ASN A 385 -18.85 -10.86 -0.14
CA ASN A 385 -18.83 -12.33 0.03
C ASN A 385 -17.95 -12.85 1.17
N PRO A 386 -16.81 -12.21 1.55
CA PRO A 386 -16.05 -12.65 2.73
C PRO A 386 -16.88 -12.73 4.01
N ARG A 387 -18.00 -12.00 4.09
CA ARG A 387 -18.93 -12.01 5.24
C ARG A 387 -20.28 -12.63 4.94
N VAL A 388 -20.80 -12.40 3.74
CA VAL A 388 -22.09 -12.96 3.33
C VAL A 388 -21.99 -14.47 3.10
N GLY A 389 -20.87 -14.95 2.57
CA GLY A 389 -20.62 -16.38 2.31
C GLY A 389 -21.57 -16.96 1.26
N LEU A 390 -21.82 -16.21 0.20
CA LEU A 390 -22.57 -16.64 -0.98
C LEU A 390 -21.68 -16.51 -2.21
N SER A 391 -21.85 -17.38 -3.21
CA SER A 391 -21.30 -17.17 -4.56
C SER A 391 -21.89 -15.91 -5.18
N TYR A 392 -21.10 -15.17 -5.97
CA TYR A 392 -21.60 -13.98 -6.64
C TYR A 392 -22.71 -14.27 -7.66
N ASN A 393 -22.74 -15.47 -8.24
CA ASN A 393 -23.79 -15.91 -9.14
C ASN A 393 -24.97 -16.59 -8.44
N SER A 394 -25.08 -16.48 -7.11
CA SER A 394 -26.23 -16.99 -6.36
C SER A 394 -27.52 -16.31 -6.80
N PRO A 395 -28.62 -17.06 -7.04
CA PRO A 395 -29.92 -16.49 -7.40
C PRO A 395 -30.48 -15.50 -6.36
N LEU A 396 -29.99 -15.52 -5.11
CA LEU A 396 -30.38 -14.56 -4.08
C LEU A 396 -29.96 -13.12 -4.41
N TYR A 397 -29.00 -12.94 -5.33
CA TYR A 397 -28.59 -11.63 -5.82
C TYR A 397 -29.35 -11.15 -7.06
N ASP A 398 -30.17 -12.00 -7.72
CA ASP A 398 -30.73 -11.70 -9.04
C ASP A 398 -31.51 -10.37 -9.07
N LEU A 399 -32.40 -10.10 -8.12
CA LEU A 399 -33.14 -8.83 -8.06
C LEU A 399 -32.21 -7.59 -7.95
N TRP A 400 -31.09 -7.72 -7.24
CA TRP A 400 -30.08 -6.66 -7.15
C TRP A 400 -29.36 -6.45 -8.48
N TYR A 401 -29.01 -7.54 -9.16
CA TYR A 401 -28.32 -7.46 -10.45
C TYR A 401 -29.26 -7.05 -11.59
N GLU A 402 -30.51 -7.47 -11.57
CA GLU A 402 -31.55 -7.00 -12.50
C GLU A 402 -31.72 -5.48 -12.42
N LYS A 403 -31.85 -4.94 -11.20
CA LYS A 403 -31.92 -3.49 -10.99
C LYS A 403 -30.61 -2.79 -11.36
N GLY A 404 -29.48 -3.32 -10.97
CA GLY A 404 -28.16 -2.81 -11.38
C GLY A 404 -28.00 -2.76 -12.90
N ASN A 405 -28.44 -3.80 -13.62
CA ASN A 405 -28.44 -3.87 -15.07
C ASN A 405 -29.42 -2.91 -15.73
N GLU A 406 -30.60 -2.71 -15.14
CA GLU A 406 -31.59 -1.71 -15.60
C GLU A 406 -31.02 -0.29 -15.60
N ILE A 407 -30.34 0.11 -14.51
CA ILE A 407 -29.79 1.45 -14.36
C ILE A 407 -28.39 1.65 -14.95
N GLY A 408 -27.79 0.61 -15.57
CA GLY A 408 -26.40 0.66 -16.02
C GLY A 408 -25.40 0.80 -14.87
N GLY A 409 -25.74 0.31 -13.70
CA GLY A 409 -24.97 0.43 -12.46
C GLY A 409 -23.62 -0.30 -12.49
N PHE A 410 -22.97 -0.33 -11.34
CA PHE A 410 -21.70 -1.04 -11.19
C PHE A 410 -21.65 -1.84 -9.89
N VAL A 411 -20.89 -2.92 -9.89
CA VAL A 411 -20.72 -3.78 -8.73
C VAL A 411 -19.25 -3.93 -8.36
N LYS A 412 -18.93 -3.73 -7.08
CA LYS A 412 -17.60 -3.95 -6.52
C LYS A 412 -17.53 -5.37 -5.95
N LEU A 413 -16.66 -6.20 -6.53
CA LEU A 413 -16.51 -7.61 -6.21
C LEU A 413 -15.17 -7.86 -5.52
N HIS A 414 -15.23 -8.42 -4.33
CA HIS A 414 -14.06 -8.71 -3.52
C HIS A 414 -13.69 -10.18 -3.67
N GLN A 415 -12.44 -10.50 -4.03
CA GLN A 415 -11.99 -11.88 -4.09
C GLN A 415 -12.07 -12.51 -2.69
N THR A 416 -12.71 -13.65 -2.61
CA THR A 416 -12.69 -14.49 -1.41
C THR A 416 -11.46 -15.40 -1.46
N ALA A 417 -10.92 -15.76 -0.29
CA ALA A 417 -9.84 -16.75 -0.19
C ALA A 417 -10.28 -18.18 -0.53
N ILE A 418 -11.55 -18.37 -0.91
CA ILE A 418 -12.16 -19.68 -1.11
C ILE A 418 -12.30 -19.96 -2.61
N GLY A 419 -11.32 -20.64 -3.18
CA GLY A 419 -11.42 -21.39 -4.43
C GLY A 419 -11.26 -20.62 -5.73
N ASP A 420 -11.00 -21.39 -6.79
CA ASP A 420 -10.78 -20.93 -8.17
C ASP A 420 -12.07 -20.43 -8.87
N GLN A 421 -13.21 -20.42 -8.19
CA GLN A 421 -14.53 -20.14 -8.77
C GLN A 421 -14.83 -18.63 -8.94
N PHE A 422 -14.05 -17.74 -8.32
CA PHE A 422 -14.34 -16.30 -8.34
C PHE A 422 -14.50 -15.72 -9.76
N LEU A 423 -13.59 -16.08 -10.66
CA LEU A 423 -13.66 -15.60 -12.05
C LEU A 423 -14.78 -16.26 -12.86
N ASP A 424 -15.09 -17.51 -12.58
CA ASP A 424 -16.21 -18.23 -13.23
C ASP A 424 -17.55 -17.62 -12.82
N GLU A 425 -17.73 -17.28 -11.55
CA GLU A 425 -18.90 -16.57 -11.05
C GLU A 425 -19.09 -15.21 -11.75
N ILE A 426 -18.00 -14.46 -11.93
CA ILE A 426 -18.04 -13.17 -12.63
C ILE A 426 -18.27 -13.35 -14.13
N ALA A 427 -17.69 -14.37 -14.73
CA ALA A 427 -17.94 -14.71 -16.13
C ALA A 427 -19.44 -14.94 -16.38
N ASP A 428 -20.10 -15.68 -15.49
CA ASP A 428 -21.54 -15.94 -15.56
C ASP A 428 -22.37 -14.65 -15.42
N ILE A 429 -22.20 -13.88 -14.32
CA ILE A 429 -23.02 -12.70 -14.07
C ILE A 429 -22.76 -11.57 -15.07
N SER A 430 -21.53 -11.40 -15.56
CA SER A 430 -21.20 -10.36 -16.54
C SER A 430 -21.83 -10.60 -17.92
N VAL A 431 -22.21 -11.84 -18.23
CA VAL A 431 -22.95 -12.20 -19.44
C VAL A 431 -24.47 -12.09 -19.21
N ARG A 432 -24.96 -12.52 -18.03
CA ARG A 432 -26.39 -12.43 -17.70
C ARG A 432 -26.87 -10.97 -17.54
N TYR A 433 -26.00 -10.11 -17.03
CA TYR A 433 -26.31 -8.69 -16.76
C TYR A 433 -25.30 -7.76 -17.48
N PRO A 434 -25.35 -7.69 -18.83
CA PRO A 434 -24.31 -7.07 -19.65
C PRO A 434 -24.25 -5.55 -19.60
N ASN A 435 -25.33 -4.87 -19.14
CA ASN A 435 -25.38 -3.41 -19.02
C ASN A 435 -24.77 -2.90 -17.69
N MET A 436 -24.34 -3.81 -16.80
CA MET A 436 -23.70 -3.47 -15.53
C MET A 436 -22.19 -3.57 -15.66
N ASN A 437 -21.44 -2.71 -14.93
CA ASN A 437 -19.98 -2.75 -14.87
C ASN A 437 -19.49 -3.49 -13.61
N TYR A 438 -18.46 -4.34 -13.78
CA TYR A 438 -17.90 -5.22 -12.75
C TYR A 438 -16.50 -4.75 -12.35
N LEU A 439 -16.32 -4.28 -11.11
CA LEU A 439 -15.06 -3.76 -10.62
C LEU A 439 -14.40 -4.81 -9.72
N LEU A 440 -13.32 -5.44 -10.20
CA LEU A 440 -12.62 -6.52 -9.49
C LEU A 440 -11.65 -5.93 -8.47
N ALA A 441 -12.02 -5.96 -7.19
CA ALA A 441 -11.18 -5.45 -6.11
C ALA A 441 -9.85 -6.23 -6.02
N HIS A 442 -8.77 -5.51 -5.67
CA HIS A 442 -7.43 -6.08 -5.40
C HIS A 442 -6.83 -6.87 -6.58
N SER A 443 -7.00 -6.38 -7.80
CA SER A 443 -6.56 -7.05 -9.02
C SER A 443 -5.03 -7.14 -9.19
N ALA A 444 -4.26 -6.51 -8.29
CA ALA A 444 -2.80 -6.44 -8.36
C ALA A 444 -2.11 -6.74 -7.02
N TRP A 445 -2.66 -7.61 -6.18
CA TRP A 445 -2.05 -7.91 -4.88
C TRP A 445 -0.83 -8.83 -4.97
N THR A 446 -0.77 -9.67 -6.04
CA THR A 446 0.42 -10.43 -6.45
C THR A 446 0.55 -10.41 -7.96
N TRP A 447 1.75 -10.70 -8.48
CA TRP A 447 1.98 -10.83 -9.93
C TRP A 447 1.14 -11.95 -10.57
N GLY A 448 0.94 -13.07 -9.86
CA GLY A 448 0.08 -14.16 -10.34
C GLY A 448 -1.36 -13.69 -10.56
N VAL A 449 -1.93 -13.00 -9.57
CA VAL A 449 -3.27 -12.42 -9.67
C VAL A 449 -3.35 -11.37 -10.78
N ALA A 450 -2.34 -10.49 -10.91
CA ALA A 450 -2.35 -9.48 -11.96
C ALA A 450 -2.42 -10.09 -13.36
N ARG A 451 -1.65 -11.16 -13.62
CA ARG A 451 -1.67 -11.89 -14.90
C ARG A 451 -3.02 -12.56 -15.16
N GLU A 452 -3.52 -13.29 -14.18
CA GLU A 452 -4.82 -13.96 -14.27
C GLU A 452 -5.94 -12.94 -14.56
N ARG A 453 -5.94 -11.80 -13.87
CA ARG A 453 -6.94 -10.75 -14.07
C ARG A 453 -6.79 -10.05 -15.43
N ALA A 454 -5.57 -9.80 -15.90
CA ALA A 454 -5.32 -9.25 -17.23
C ALA A 454 -5.91 -10.12 -18.32
N ASP A 455 -5.67 -11.42 -18.28
CA ASP A 455 -6.23 -12.38 -19.25
C ASP A 455 -7.76 -12.43 -19.18
N PHE A 456 -8.31 -12.40 -17.97
CA PHE A 456 -9.76 -12.46 -17.77
C PHE A 456 -10.49 -11.23 -18.34
N VAL A 457 -9.98 -10.00 -18.09
CA VAL A 457 -10.68 -8.78 -18.51
C VAL A 457 -10.51 -8.43 -19.98
N ARG A 458 -9.50 -8.98 -20.64
CA ARG A 458 -9.17 -8.72 -22.07
C ARG A 458 -10.38 -8.88 -23.00
N HIS A 459 -11.21 -9.86 -22.74
CA HIS A 459 -12.36 -10.22 -23.57
C HIS A 459 -13.72 -9.84 -22.95
N ARG A 460 -13.72 -8.98 -21.89
CA ARG A 460 -14.94 -8.58 -21.19
C ARG A 460 -15.05 -7.06 -21.12
N PRO A 461 -15.86 -6.43 -21.99
CA PRO A 461 -15.92 -4.97 -22.12
C PRO A 461 -16.39 -4.27 -20.84
N ASN A 462 -17.22 -4.91 -20.02
CA ASN A 462 -17.83 -4.39 -18.81
C ASN A 462 -17.11 -4.80 -17.51
N VAL A 463 -15.89 -5.36 -17.58
CA VAL A 463 -15.11 -5.75 -16.40
C VAL A 463 -13.86 -4.89 -16.29
N PHE A 464 -13.54 -4.42 -15.07
CA PHE A 464 -12.46 -3.48 -14.76
C PHE A 464 -11.57 -4.00 -13.62
N LEU A 465 -10.31 -3.58 -13.64
CA LEU A 465 -9.27 -3.92 -12.66
C LEU A 465 -9.13 -2.81 -11.63
N ASP A 466 -9.33 -3.13 -10.39
CA ASP A 466 -9.16 -2.23 -9.25
C ASP A 466 -7.76 -2.42 -8.63
N LEU A 467 -6.98 -1.32 -8.55
CA LEU A 467 -5.59 -1.31 -8.10
C LEU A 467 -5.43 -1.22 -6.57
N THR A 468 -6.41 -1.56 -5.78
CA THR A 468 -6.23 -1.54 -4.33
C THR A 468 -5.31 -2.66 -3.85
N PHE A 469 -4.43 -2.40 -2.96
CA PHE A 469 -3.78 -3.28 -1.97
C PHE A 469 -2.49 -2.66 -1.40
N THR A 470 -2.07 -3.10 -0.19
CA THR A 470 -0.85 -2.62 0.47
C THR A 470 0.44 -3.03 -0.26
N SER A 471 0.37 -4.03 -1.13
CA SER A 471 1.53 -4.49 -1.90
C SER A 471 2.06 -3.45 -2.88
N VAL A 472 1.21 -2.57 -3.44
CA VAL A 472 1.59 -1.53 -4.42
C VAL A 472 2.71 -1.98 -5.36
N LEU A 473 2.51 -3.15 -6.00
CA LEU A 473 3.54 -3.90 -6.71
C LEU A 473 4.26 -3.06 -7.76
N HIS A 474 5.58 -3.01 -7.67
CA HIS A 474 6.41 -2.32 -8.64
C HIS A 474 6.28 -2.92 -10.05
N GLY A 475 6.02 -2.07 -11.05
CA GLY A 475 5.92 -2.47 -12.46
C GLY A 475 4.57 -3.06 -12.90
N VAL A 476 3.59 -3.25 -11.99
CA VAL A 476 2.31 -3.88 -12.39
C VAL A 476 1.38 -2.94 -13.14
N VAL A 477 1.45 -1.63 -12.87
CA VAL A 477 0.67 -0.63 -13.61
C VAL A 477 1.16 -0.56 -15.06
N GLU A 478 2.48 -0.56 -15.23
CA GLU A 478 3.16 -0.66 -16.53
C GLU A 478 2.74 -1.93 -17.28
N PHE A 479 2.73 -3.06 -16.59
CA PHE A 479 2.30 -4.35 -17.14
C PHE A 479 0.88 -4.28 -17.71
N PHE A 480 -0.10 -3.76 -16.97
CA PHE A 480 -1.46 -3.66 -17.47
C PHE A 480 -1.57 -2.75 -18.71
N VAL A 481 -0.82 -1.65 -18.74
CA VAL A 481 -0.81 -0.75 -19.90
C VAL A 481 -0.14 -1.41 -21.12
N GLU A 482 0.98 -2.10 -20.94
CA GLU A 482 1.67 -2.86 -21.99
C GLU A 482 0.79 -3.99 -22.58
N GLU A 483 -0.05 -4.61 -21.74
CA GLU A 483 -1.06 -5.59 -22.16
C GLU A 483 -2.26 -4.96 -22.88
N GLY A 484 -2.25 -3.65 -23.14
CA GLY A 484 -3.33 -2.93 -23.81
C GLY A 484 -4.56 -2.68 -22.93
N LEU A 485 -4.42 -2.74 -21.62
CA LEU A 485 -5.53 -2.65 -20.66
C LEU A 485 -5.64 -1.28 -19.98
N ALA A 486 -4.97 -0.24 -20.51
CA ALA A 486 -5.02 1.11 -19.94
C ALA A 486 -6.45 1.60 -19.68
N ASP A 487 -7.41 1.25 -20.56
CA ASP A 487 -8.82 1.62 -20.44
C ASP A 487 -9.63 0.76 -19.46
N LYS A 488 -8.99 -0.23 -18.83
CA LYS A 488 -9.63 -1.18 -17.88
C LYS A 488 -9.16 -1.01 -16.44
N VAL A 489 -8.09 -0.27 -16.23
CA VAL A 489 -7.48 -0.10 -14.90
C VAL A 489 -8.10 1.08 -14.18
N LEU A 490 -8.47 0.89 -12.92
CA LEU A 490 -9.04 1.91 -12.04
C LEU A 490 -8.10 2.18 -10.86
N PHE A 491 -7.75 3.44 -10.68
CA PHE A 491 -7.19 3.90 -9.40
C PHE A 491 -8.23 3.70 -8.29
N CYS A 492 -7.84 3.03 -7.24
CA CYS A 492 -8.69 2.76 -6.09
C CYS A 492 -7.83 2.69 -4.82
N THR A 493 -8.38 3.06 -3.66
CA THR A 493 -7.57 3.18 -2.44
C THR A 493 -7.90 2.21 -1.32
N ASP A 494 -9.16 1.79 -1.19
CA ASP A 494 -9.68 1.03 -0.04
C ASP A 494 -9.56 1.82 1.30
N ALA A 495 -9.46 3.16 1.20
CA ALA A 495 -9.44 4.03 2.38
C ALA A 495 -10.76 3.90 3.17
N PRO A 496 -10.74 3.98 4.51
CA PRO A 496 -9.63 4.26 5.42
C PRO A 496 -8.93 2.99 5.95
N MET A 497 -9.16 1.81 5.36
CA MET A 497 -8.45 0.58 5.74
C MET A 497 -6.94 0.76 5.58
N ARG A 498 -6.56 1.54 4.57
CA ARG A 498 -5.22 2.09 4.36
C ARG A 498 -5.31 3.54 3.92
N ASP A 499 -4.20 4.28 4.00
CA ASP A 499 -4.16 5.66 3.51
C ASP A 499 -4.26 5.69 1.97
N PRO A 500 -4.99 6.64 1.37
CA PRO A 500 -5.10 6.74 -0.08
C PRO A 500 -3.78 7.15 -0.78
N ILE A 501 -2.86 7.78 -0.06
CA ILE A 501 -1.64 8.36 -0.65
C ILE A 501 -0.73 7.30 -1.30
N PRO A 502 -0.43 6.13 -0.69
CA PRO A 502 0.41 5.13 -1.33
C PRO A 502 -0.15 4.63 -2.67
N GLN A 503 -1.45 4.41 -2.79
CA GLN A 503 -2.08 4.00 -4.04
C GLN A 503 -2.03 5.11 -5.10
N PHE A 504 -2.22 6.36 -4.69
CA PHE A 504 -2.03 7.51 -5.57
C PHE A 504 -0.58 7.57 -6.07
N GLY A 505 0.40 7.49 -5.16
CA GLY A 505 1.82 7.44 -5.50
C GLY A 505 2.18 6.30 -6.44
N TRP A 506 1.56 5.13 -6.26
CA TRP A 506 1.76 3.97 -7.13
C TRP A 506 1.44 4.28 -8.60
N VAL A 507 0.33 4.98 -8.87
CA VAL A 507 -0.08 5.33 -10.24
C VAL A 507 0.72 6.52 -10.78
N VAL A 508 0.88 7.61 -10.02
CA VAL A 508 1.52 8.83 -10.54
C VAL A 508 3.01 8.63 -10.82
N TYR A 509 3.68 7.75 -10.09
CA TYR A 509 5.10 7.39 -10.31
C TYR A 509 5.30 6.22 -11.28
N SER A 510 4.24 5.58 -11.78
CA SER A 510 4.39 4.55 -12.81
C SER A 510 4.99 5.13 -14.10
N LYS A 511 5.77 4.31 -14.80
CA LYS A 511 6.48 4.72 -16.04
C LYS A 511 5.60 4.52 -17.29
N ILE A 512 4.39 5.03 -17.24
CA ILE A 512 3.42 5.02 -18.34
C ILE A 512 3.21 6.43 -18.87
N SER A 513 2.53 6.59 -20.00
CA SER A 513 2.24 7.91 -20.58
C SER A 513 1.34 8.75 -19.67
N GLU A 514 1.45 10.08 -19.76
CA GLU A 514 0.56 11.04 -19.06
C GLU A 514 -0.91 10.78 -19.39
N ALA A 515 -1.21 10.43 -20.65
CA ALA A 515 -2.56 10.09 -21.08
C ALA A 515 -3.10 8.83 -20.40
N ASP A 516 -2.27 7.79 -20.24
CA ASP A 516 -2.67 6.57 -19.56
C ASP A 516 -2.77 6.76 -18.05
N LYS A 517 -1.90 7.58 -17.42
CA LYS A 517 -2.08 8.00 -16.03
C LYS A 517 -3.42 8.70 -15.81
N ALA A 518 -3.79 9.63 -16.68
CA ALA A 518 -5.08 10.33 -16.59
C ALA A 518 -6.28 9.38 -16.74
N LYS A 519 -6.18 8.37 -17.62
CA LYS A 519 -7.21 7.31 -17.72
C LYS A 519 -7.34 6.53 -16.42
N VAL A 520 -6.23 6.04 -15.89
CA VAL A 520 -6.20 5.22 -14.67
C VAL A 520 -6.67 6.00 -13.44
N LEU A 521 -6.19 7.25 -13.27
CA LEU A 521 -6.51 8.08 -12.10
C LEU A 521 -7.99 8.46 -12.03
N GLY A 522 -8.64 8.71 -13.18
CA GLY A 522 -10.04 9.13 -13.12
C GLY A 522 -10.85 8.93 -14.40
N GLY A 523 -10.23 8.95 -15.60
CA GLY A 523 -10.93 8.86 -16.87
C GLY A 523 -11.80 7.60 -17.01
N ASN A 524 -11.26 6.45 -16.59
CA ASN A 524 -11.99 5.17 -16.62
C ASN A 524 -13.14 5.12 -15.62
N ALA A 525 -12.90 5.58 -14.38
CA ALA A 525 -13.96 5.67 -13.37
C ALA A 525 -15.06 6.65 -13.78
N LEU A 526 -14.70 7.78 -14.41
CA LEU A 526 -15.66 8.75 -14.94
C LEU A 526 -16.60 8.11 -15.99
N ARG A 527 -16.09 7.21 -16.85
CA ARG A 527 -16.93 6.45 -17.80
C ARG A 527 -17.90 5.51 -17.09
N VAL A 528 -17.42 4.77 -16.10
CA VAL A 528 -18.27 3.86 -15.29
C VAL A 528 -19.38 4.64 -14.60
N LEU A 529 -19.07 5.78 -13.99
CA LEU A 529 -20.04 6.63 -13.30
C LEU A 529 -21.07 7.25 -14.25
N ALA A 530 -20.60 7.75 -15.41
CA ALA A 530 -21.48 8.30 -16.43
C ALA A 530 -22.45 7.25 -17.01
N HIS A 531 -21.98 6.03 -17.21
CA HIS A 531 -22.81 4.90 -17.65
C HIS A 531 -23.90 4.56 -16.63
N ALA A 532 -23.59 4.66 -15.34
CA ALA A 532 -24.53 4.47 -14.23
C ALA A 532 -25.45 5.68 -13.97
N GLY A 533 -25.51 6.66 -14.88
CA GLY A 533 -26.37 7.84 -14.76
C GLY A 533 -25.94 8.86 -13.70
N VAL A 534 -24.75 8.72 -13.12
CA VAL A 534 -24.20 9.71 -12.18
C VAL A 534 -23.91 11.01 -12.92
N ASP A 535 -24.35 12.16 -12.39
CA ASP A 535 -24.02 13.46 -13.00
C ASP A 535 -22.52 13.75 -12.87
N VAL A 536 -21.83 13.72 -14.01
CA VAL A 536 -20.41 14.04 -14.17
C VAL A 536 -20.17 15.29 -15.00
N ALA A 537 -21.24 16.03 -15.34
CA ALA A 537 -21.15 17.18 -16.25
C ALA A 537 -20.27 18.30 -15.68
N ALA A 538 -20.31 18.53 -14.37
CA ALA A 538 -19.47 19.52 -13.71
C ALA A 538 -17.97 19.16 -13.84
N LEU A 539 -17.60 17.90 -13.61
CA LEU A 539 -16.22 17.41 -13.77
C LEU A 539 -15.77 17.49 -15.22
N ARG A 540 -16.61 17.09 -16.17
CA ARG A 540 -16.29 17.21 -17.60
C ARG A 540 -16.01 18.66 -18.01
N ARG A 541 -16.83 19.62 -17.52
CA ARG A 541 -16.60 21.05 -17.80
C ARG A 541 -15.29 21.54 -17.17
N ARG A 542 -15.04 21.19 -15.91
CA ARG A 542 -13.82 21.57 -15.18
C ARG A 542 -12.55 21.18 -15.92
N TYR A 543 -12.51 19.96 -16.44
CA TYR A 543 -11.32 19.40 -17.11
C TYR A 543 -11.37 19.44 -18.64
N GLY A 544 -12.34 20.14 -19.24
CA GLY A 544 -12.43 20.29 -20.71
C GLY A 544 -12.63 18.96 -21.47
N LEU A 545 -13.24 17.96 -20.83
CA LEU A 545 -13.44 16.65 -21.43
C LEU A 545 -14.62 16.64 -22.38
N ALA A 546 -14.41 16.21 -23.64
CA ALA A 546 -15.47 16.12 -24.64
C ALA A 546 -16.58 15.14 -24.20
N ALA A 547 -17.84 15.41 -24.62
CA ALA A 547 -19.00 14.57 -24.30
C ALA A 547 -18.91 13.11 -24.81
N LYS A 548 -17.98 12.84 -25.75
CA LYS A 548 -17.82 11.54 -26.45
C LYS A 548 -16.73 10.61 -25.91
N LEU A 549 -16.23 10.81 -24.68
CA LEU A 549 -15.34 9.85 -24.01
C LEU A 549 -16.11 8.82 -23.16
N VAL A 550 -17.30 8.43 -23.62
CA VAL A 550 -18.10 7.30 -23.06
C VAL A 550 -18.18 6.21 -24.08
#